data_ac248cabd44e87da8ebc5ea1436bad5a
#
_entry.id   ac248cabd44e87da8ebc5ea1436bad5a
#
_cell.length_a   1.000
_cell.length_b   1.000
_cell.length_c   1.000
_cell.angle_alpha   90.00
_cell.angle_beta   90.00
_cell.angle_gamma   90.00
#
_symmetry.space_group_name_H-M   'P 1'
#
loop_
_entity.id
_entity.type
_entity.pdbx_description
1 polymer ?
#
loop_
_entity_poly.entity_id
_entity_poly.type
_entity_poly.pdbx_seq_one_letter_code
_entity_poly.pdbx_strand_id
1 'polypeptide(L)'
;MTTGGEDALTALSLAFPVQLFMVAVSIGTGVGTNALLAKLLGLGDRGSANRTVGNAQTLAIILSAVFMLFSLLGVRPYVYSQSAGGSISPEVLDMAIDYLHICCGIPFGIVLFSVYEKVLQATGRSLYSTIAQIAGAVVNIILDPFLIYGWCGLPELGVRGAAWATVIGQLVSMGLGLAFHLHLNVEIKNNFCYFKPDRRTILGIYAIGLPAIIWRFCAP
;
A
#
# COMPACT_ATOMS: atom_id res chain seq x y z
N MET A 1 4.66 28.57 -18.17
CA MET A 1 3.74 27.50 -17.81
C MET A 1 4.37 26.08 -17.85
N THR A 2 5.57 25.91 -18.42
CA THR A 2 6.29 24.61 -18.51
C THR A 2 7.10 24.26 -17.28
N THR A 3 7.61 25.22 -16.53
CA THR A 3 8.45 25.01 -15.33
C THR A 3 7.71 24.28 -14.20
N GLY A 4 6.45 24.62 -13.92
CA GLY A 4 5.70 23.96 -12.84
C GLY A 4 5.40 22.48 -13.05
N GLY A 5 5.32 22.03 -14.31
CA GLY A 5 5.15 20.61 -14.64
C GLY A 5 6.44 19.79 -14.46
N GLU A 6 7.59 20.36 -14.81
CA GLU A 6 8.89 19.72 -14.64
C GLU A 6 9.27 19.61 -13.16
N ASP A 7 8.97 20.65 -12.38
CA ASP A 7 9.18 20.66 -10.93
C ASP A 7 8.33 19.60 -10.22
N ALA A 8 7.05 19.45 -10.61
CA ALA A 8 6.17 18.41 -10.08
C ALA A 8 6.68 17.00 -10.42
N LEU A 9 7.15 16.76 -11.66
CA LEU A 9 7.73 15.48 -12.05
C LEU A 9 9.02 15.17 -11.28
N THR A 10 9.85 16.17 -11.03
CA THR A 10 11.06 16.02 -10.21
C THR A 10 10.73 15.67 -8.79
N ALA A 11 9.72 16.34 -8.17
CA ALA A 11 9.26 16.02 -6.84
C ALA A 11 8.73 14.58 -6.72
N LEU A 12 7.93 14.13 -7.70
CA LEU A 12 7.43 12.75 -7.75
C LEU A 12 8.57 11.74 -7.92
N SER A 13 9.59 12.06 -8.73
CA SER A 13 10.76 11.20 -8.93
C SER A 13 11.55 11.01 -7.64
N LEU A 14 11.67 12.04 -6.80
CA LEU A 14 12.30 11.96 -5.47
C LEU A 14 11.48 11.11 -4.49
N ALA A 15 10.16 11.13 -4.62
CA ALA A 15 9.25 10.36 -3.77
C ALA A 15 9.16 8.87 -4.18
N PHE A 16 9.40 8.57 -5.46
CA PHE A 16 9.20 7.26 -6.06
C PHE A 16 9.90 6.09 -5.33
N PRO A 17 11.18 6.19 -4.92
CA PRO A 17 11.86 5.07 -4.25
C PRO A 17 11.18 4.66 -2.93
N VAL A 18 10.70 5.63 -2.14
CA VAL A 18 10.00 5.36 -0.89
C VAL A 18 8.66 4.68 -1.15
N GLN A 19 7.90 5.18 -2.14
CA GLN A 19 6.65 4.54 -2.55
C GLN A 19 6.88 3.12 -3.07
N LEU A 20 7.89 2.93 -3.92
CA LEU A 20 8.23 1.61 -4.45
C LEU A 20 8.58 0.64 -3.32
N PHE A 21 9.32 1.08 -2.31
CA PHE A 21 9.63 0.28 -1.14
C PHE A 21 8.38 -0.09 -0.34
N MET A 22 7.48 0.88 -0.10
CA MET A 22 6.21 0.64 0.59
C MET A 22 5.34 -0.38 -0.16
N VAL A 23 5.23 -0.24 -1.48
CA VAL A 23 4.52 -1.18 -2.36
C VAL A 23 5.17 -2.56 -2.33
N ALA A 24 6.51 -2.65 -2.44
CA ALA A 24 7.24 -3.91 -2.44
C ALA A 24 7.04 -4.69 -1.15
N VAL A 25 7.15 -4.03 0.01
CA VAL A 25 6.93 -4.66 1.32
C VAL A 25 5.48 -5.12 1.47
N SER A 26 4.51 -4.31 1.03
CA SER A 26 3.08 -4.64 1.09
C SER A 26 2.75 -5.85 0.22
N ILE A 27 3.19 -5.85 -1.04
CA ILE A 27 2.97 -6.95 -1.99
C ILE A 27 3.70 -8.23 -1.51
N GLY A 28 4.94 -8.11 -1.04
CA GLY A 28 5.70 -9.28 -0.58
C GLY A 28 5.06 -9.94 0.63
N THR A 29 4.58 -9.16 1.60
CA THR A 29 3.80 -9.68 2.74
C THR A 29 2.52 -10.37 2.25
N GLY A 30 1.82 -9.77 1.28
CA GLY A 30 0.64 -10.37 0.66
C GLY A 30 0.95 -11.67 -0.08
N VAL A 31 2.02 -11.72 -0.89
CA VAL A 31 2.44 -12.93 -1.64
C VAL A 31 2.78 -14.07 -0.70
N GLY A 32 3.55 -13.80 0.37
CA GLY A 32 3.84 -14.80 1.39
C GLY A 32 2.57 -15.33 2.06
N THR A 33 1.63 -14.43 2.37
CA THR A 33 0.32 -14.79 2.92
C THR A 33 -0.47 -15.67 1.96
N ASN A 34 -0.54 -15.31 0.67
CA ASN A 34 -1.23 -16.10 -0.37
C ASN A 34 -0.69 -17.53 -0.43
N ALA A 35 0.62 -17.68 -0.59
CA ALA A 35 1.24 -18.99 -0.77
C ALA A 35 1.06 -19.89 0.47
N LEU A 36 1.24 -19.34 1.68
CA LEU A 36 1.02 -20.08 2.90
C LEU A 36 -0.46 -20.47 3.09
N LEU A 37 -1.36 -19.51 2.84
CA LEU A 37 -2.80 -19.72 2.94
C LEU A 37 -3.30 -20.77 1.96
N ALA A 38 -2.92 -20.67 0.69
CA ALA A 38 -3.29 -21.63 -0.34
C ALA A 38 -2.83 -23.05 0.01
N LYS A 39 -1.59 -23.19 0.52
CA LYS A 39 -1.07 -24.48 1.02
C LYS A 39 -1.92 -25.04 2.15
N LEU A 40 -2.25 -24.22 3.17
CA LEU A 40 -3.02 -24.66 4.34
C LEU A 40 -4.47 -25.04 3.98
N LEU A 41 -5.07 -24.29 3.06
CA LEU A 41 -6.42 -24.60 2.54
C LEU A 41 -6.40 -25.91 1.74
N GLY A 42 -5.36 -26.16 0.93
CA GLY A 42 -5.17 -27.42 0.21
C GLY A 42 -4.97 -28.63 1.12
N LEU A 43 -4.38 -28.43 2.30
CA LEU A 43 -4.24 -29.46 3.34
C LEU A 43 -5.49 -29.63 4.21
N GLY A 44 -6.51 -28.78 4.06
CA GLY A 44 -7.72 -28.79 4.89
C GLY A 44 -7.53 -28.24 6.30
N ASP A 45 -6.36 -27.67 6.62
CA ASP A 45 -6.06 -27.06 7.93
C ASP A 45 -6.62 -25.64 8.03
N ARG A 46 -7.93 -25.57 8.30
CA ARG A 46 -8.65 -24.31 8.47
C ARG A 46 -8.19 -23.51 9.71
N GLY A 47 -7.69 -24.19 10.75
CA GLY A 47 -7.22 -23.56 11.96
C GLY A 47 -5.99 -22.72 11.70
N SER A 48 -4.97 -23.29 11.05
CA SER A 48 -3.76 -22.58 10.64
C SER A 48 -4.02 -21.56 9.53
N ALA A 49 -4.96 -21.82 8.62
CA ALA A 49 -5.40 -20.86 7.62
C ALA A 49 -5.96 -19.57 8.24
N ASN A 50 -6.88 -19.69 9.21
CA ASN A 50 -7.42 -18.54 9.94
C ASN A 50 -6.34 -17.76 10.70
N ARG A 51 -5.39 -18.47 11.35
CA ARG A 51 -4.24 -17.83 12.01
C ARG A 51 -3.36 -17.08 11.01
N THR A 52 -3.15 -17.63 9.82
CA THR A 52 -2.35 -16.98 8.76
C THR A 52 -2.98 -15.66 8.34
N VAL A 53 -4.29 -15.61 8.11
CA VAL A 53 -5.00 -14.38 7.75
C VAL A 53 -4.96 -13.37 8.89
N GLY A 54 -5.25 -13.77 10.13
CA GLY A 54 -5.18 -12.88 11.29
C GLY A 54 -3.78 -12.30 11.50
N ASN A 55 -2.73 -13.12 11.38
CA ASN A 55 -1.34 -12.67 11.48
C ASN A 55 -0.95 -11.73 10.33
N ALA A 56 -1.43 -11.98 9.10
CA ALA A 56 -1.19 -11.09 7.97
C ALA A 56 -1.83 -9.71 8.17
N GLN A 57 -3.04 -9.67 8.72
CA GLN A 57 -3.71 -8.41 9.08
C GLN A 57 -2.95 -7.67 10.19
N THR A 58 -2.49 -8.38 11.22
CA THR A 58 -1.66 -7.79 12.29
C THR A 58 -0.35 -7.23 11.73
N LEU A 59 0.33 -7.97 10.84
CA LEU A 59 1.53 -7.49 10.16
C LEU A 59 1.24 -6.25 9.32
N ALA A 60 0.11 -6.21 8.60
CA ALA A 60 -0.29 -5.04 7.82
C ALA A 60 -0.50 -3.81 8.70
N ILE A 61 -1.10 -3.96 9.89
CA ILE A 61 -1.27 -2.86 10.85
C ILE A 61 0.10 -2.40 11.37
N ILE A 62 0.99 -3.32 11.73
CA ILE A 62 2.35 -2.99 12.22
C ILE A 62 3.14 -2.27 11.12
N LEU A 63 3.12 -2.77 9.89
CA LEU A 63 3.79 -2.12 8.75
C LEU A 63 3.23 -0.73 8.48
N SER A 64 1.90 -0.57 8.56
CA SER A 64 1.28 0.75 8.43
C SER A 64 1.75 1.71 9.53
N ALA A 65 1.86 1.25 10.78
CA ALA A 65 2.38 2.06 11.86
C ALA A 65 3.86 2.45 11.64
N VAL A 66 4.68 1.54 11.10
CA VAL A 66 6.08 1.82 10.75
C VAL A 66 6.17 2.88 9.65
N PHE A 67 5.38 2.78 8.58
CA PHE A 67 5.37 3.79 7.52
C PHE A 67 4.82 5.14 8.00
N MET A 68 3.83 5.13 8.87
CA MET A 68 3.31 6.36 9.49
C MET A 68 4.39 7.03 10.37
N LEU A 69 5.14 6.24 11.16
CA LEU A 69 6.28 6.74 11.93
C LEU A 69 7.38 7.30 11.01
N PHE A 70 7.67 6.61 9.91
CA PHE A 70 8.60 7.09 8.90
C PHE A 70 8.11 8.41 8.27
N SER A 71 6.82 8.55 8.02
CA SER A 71 6.25 9.81 7.54
C SER A 71 6.58 10.98 8.49
N LEU A 72 6.50 10.76 9.79
CA LEU A 72 6.73 11.82 10.78
C LEU A 72 8.22 12.15 10.96
N LEU A 73 9.10 11.15 10.96
CA LEU A 73 10.50 11.30 11.34
C LEU A 73 11.48 11.18 10.17
N GLY A 74 11.15 10.38 9.16
CA GLY A 74 12.07 9.95 8.11
C GLY A 74 11.95 10.70 6.79
N VAL A 75 10.78 11.24 6.46
CA VAL A 75 10.53 11.86 5.14
C VAL A 75 11.43 13.08 4.92
N ARG A 76 11.49 13.99 5.87
CA ARG A 76 12.33 15.20 5.74
C ARG A 76 13.81 14.87 5.56
N PRO A 77 14.48 14.12 6.48
CA PRO A 77 15.88 13.79 6.30
C PRO A 77 16.17 12.99 5.02
N TYR A 78 15.24 12.14 4.59
CA TYR A 78 15.36 11.42 3.34
C TYR A 78 15.38 12.37 2.14
N VAL A 79 14.38 13.25 2.00
CA VAL A 79 14.29 14.19 0.86
C VAL A 79 15.49 15.15 0.83
N TYR A 80 15.91 15.68 1.98
CA TYR A 80 17.10 16.53 2.05
C TYR A 80 18.38 15.78 1.70
N SER A 81 18.50 14.50 2.02
CA SER A 81 19.68 13.70 1.62
C SER A 81 19.79 13.54 0.10
N GLN A 82 18.68 13.59 -0.63
CA GLN A 82 18.67 13.53 -2.10
C GLN A 82 19.09 14.85 -2.74
N SER A 83 19.00 15.97 -2.01
CA SER A 83 19.40 17.30 -2.49
C SER A 83 20.85 17.64 -2.23
N ALA A 84 21.65 16.74 -1.67
CA ALA A 84 23.05 16.99 -1.29
C ALA A 84 23.98 17.43 -2.44
N GLY A 85 23.50 17.44 -3.69
CA GLY A 85 24.21 17.95 -4.89
C GLY A 85 23.89 19.40 -5.25
N GLY A 86 23.02 20.12 -4.52
CA GLY A 86 22.77 21.56 -4.70
C GLY A 86 21.96 22.00 -5.93
N SER A 87 21.38 21.04 -6.68
CA SER A 87 20.72 21.31 -7.98
C SER A 87 19.20 21.41 -7.91
N ILE A 88 18.58 21.15 -6.75
CA ILE A 88 17.11 21.04 -6.62
C ILE A 88 16.60 22.24 -5.84
N SER A 89 15.56 22.91 -6.38
CA SER A 89 14.97 24.07 -5.71
C SER A 89 14.26 23.67 -4.40
N PRO A 90 14.25 24.54 -3.37
CA PRO A 90 13.55 24.27 -2.12
C PRO A 90 12.06 23.97 -2.32
N GLU A 91 11.43 24.59 -3.31
CA GLU A 91 10.01 24.37 -3.64
C GLU A 91 9.73 22.93 -4.10
N VAL A 92 10.62 22.34 -4.90
CA VAL A 92 10.51 20.94 -5.34
C VAL A 92 10.68 19.98 -4.16
N LEU A 93 11.60 20.30 -3.23
CA LEU A 93 11.79 19.48 -2.03
C LEU A 93 10.55 19.51 -1.14
N ASP A 94 9.94 20.69 -0.96
CA ASP A 94 8.71 20.83 -0.18
C ASP A 94 7.54 20.07 -0.82
N MET A 95 7.40 20.12 -2.15
CA MET A 95 6.41 19.31 -2.87
C MET A 95 6.61 17.81 -2.67
N ALA A 96 7.86 17.32 -2.70
CA ALA A 96 8.19 15.91 -2.47
C ALA A 96 7.89 15.49 -1.01
N ILE A 97 8.22 16.36 -0.04
CA ILE A 97 7.93 16.14 1.38
C ILE A 97 6.42 16.03 1.61
N ASP A 98 5.64 16.99 1.08
CA ASP A 98 4.18 16.99 1.22
C ASP A 98 3.54 15.74 0.63
N TYR A 99 3.98 15.35 -0.57
CA TYR A 99 3.53 14.13 -1.23
C TYR A 99 3.78 12.88 -0.38
N LEU A 100 5.01 12.73 0.12
CA LEU A 100 5.38 11.59 0.95
C LEU A 100 4.68 11.61 2.32
N HIS A 101 4.48 12.78 2.92
CA HIS A 101 3.74 12.90 4.18
C HIS A 101 2.30 12.41 4.04
N ILE A 102 1.64 12.69 2.92
CA ILE A 102 0.27 12.23 2.65
C ILE A 102 0.28 10.72 2.40
N CYS A 103 1.11 10.22 1.49
CA CYS A 103 1.13 8.82 1.10
C CYS A 103 1.60 7.89 2.22
N CYS A 104 2.67 8.26 2.94
CA CYS A 104 3.19 7.46 4.06
C CYS A 104 2.45 7.72 5.38
N GLY A 105 1.73 8.86 5.49
CA GLY A 105 0.90 9.17 6.65
C GLY A 105 -0.38 8.36 6.74
N ILE A 106 -0.91 7.91 5.60
CA ILE A 106 -2.11 7.06 5.52
C ILE A 106 -1.81 5.79 4.69
N PRO A 107 -0.90 4.92 5.15
CA PRO A 107 -0.46 3.76 4.38
C PRO A 107 -1.45 2.58 4.46
N PHE A 108 -2.48 2.68 5.32
CA PHE A 108 -3.45 1.62 5.57
C PHE A 108 -4.14 1.14 4.29
N GLY A 109 -4.44 2.06 3.36
CA GLY A 109 -5.10 1.73 2.11
C GLY A 109 -4.33 0.67 1.33
N ILE A 110 -3.07 0.94 1.01
CA ILE A 110 -2.24 0.05 0.19
C ILE A 110 -1.83 -1.22 0.94
N VAL A 111 -1.45 -1.10 2.22
CA VAL A 111 -0.89 -2.23 2.98
C VAL A 111 -1.97 -3.26 3.29
N LEU A 112 -3.14 -2.83 3.80
CA LEU A 112 -4.25 -3.73 4.09
C LEU A 112 -4.91 -4.27 2.81
N PHE A 113 -5.07 -3.43 1.77
CA PHE A 113 -5.58 -3.91 0.50
C PHE A 113 -4.73 -5.04 -0.06
N SER A 114 -3.40 -4.92 -0.01
CA SER A 114 -2.49 -5.97 -0.48
C SER A 114 -2.73 -7.31 0.23
N VAL A 115 -3.03 -7.31 1.53
CA VAL A 115 -3.38 -8.53 2.26
C VAL A 115 -4.74 -9.07 1.80
N TYR A 116 -5.79 -8.23 1.74
CA TYR A 116 -7.12 -8.69 1.31
C TYR A 116 -7.13 -9.20 -0.13
N GLU A 117 -6.42 -8.52 -1.03
CA GLU A 117 -6.23 -8.95 -2.42
C GLU A 117 -5.68 -10.38 -2.47
N LYS A 118 -4.61 -10.64 -1.73
CA LYS A 118 -3.93 -11.93 -1.75
C LYS A 118 -4.72 -13.03 -1.02
N VAL A 119 -5.45 -12.68 0.02
CA VAL A 119 -6.38 -13.61 0.68
C VAL A 119 -7.53 -14.00 -0.26
N LEU A 120 -8.12 -13.04 -0.98
CA LEU A 120 -9.15 -13.32 -2.00
C LEU A 120 -8.61 -14.18 -3.14
N GLN A 121 -7.37 -13.96 -3.57
CA GLN A 121 -6.71 -14.78 -4.58
C GLN A 121 -6.48 -16.22 -4.08
N ALA A 122 -6.00 -16.41 -2.85
CA ALA A 122 -5.76 -17.71 -2.24
C ALA A 122 -7.03 -18.54 -2.06
N THR A 123 -8.18 -17.90 -1.89
CA THR A 123 -9.50 -18.53 -1.74
C THR A 123 -10.24 -18.72 -3.08
N GLY A 124 -9.56 -18.52 -4.23
CA GLY A 124 -10.15 -18.67 -5.56
C GLY A 124 -11.07 -17.54 -6.00
N ARG A 125 -11.08 -16.41 -5.28
CA ARG A 125 -11.95 -15.24 -5.54
C ARG A 125 -11.17 -14.07 -6.17
N SER A 126 -10.23 -14.38 -7.06
CA SER A 126 -9.37 -13.40 -7.73
C SER A 126 -10.13 -12.34 -8.51
N LEU A 127 -11.30 -12.67 -9.08
CA LEU A 127 -12.15 -11.70 -9.78
C LEU A 127 -12.53 -10.52 -8.87
N TYR A 128 -12.92 -10.79 -7.63
CA TYR A 128 -13.34 -9.75 -6.68
C TYR A 128 -12.16 -8.87 -6.23
N SER A 129 -10.96 -9.45 -6.08
CA SER A 129 -9.77 -8.66 -5.81
C SER A 129 -9.43 -7.72 -6.97
N THR A 130 -9.59 -8.19 -8.21
CA THR A 130 -9.40 -7.38 -9.42
C THR A 130 -10.45 -6.25 -9.51
N ILE A 131 -11.73 -6.54 -9.22
CA ILE A 131 -12.79 -5.52 -9.19
C ILE A 131 -12.46 -4.42 -8.17
N ALA A 132 -12.03 -4.80 -6.96
CA ALA A 132 -11.66 -3.84 -5.93
C ALA A 132 -10.48 -2.96 -6.37
N GLN A 133 -9.47 -3.55 -7.02
CA GLN A 133 -8.30 -2.83 -7.55
C GLN A 133 -8.70 -1.86 -8.67
N ILE A 134 -9.52 -2.30 -9.63
CA ILE A 134 -9.98 -1.46 -10.74
C ILE A 134 -10.83 -0.30 -10.20
N ALA A 135 -11.74 -0.56 -9.24
CA ALA A 135 -12.56 0.49 -8.65
C ALA A 135 -11.71 1.59 -8.00
N GLY A 136 -10.68 1.22 -7.24
CA GLY A 136 -9.77 2.21 -6.66
C GLY A 136 -8.96 2.96 -7.71
N ALA A 137 -8.50 2.30 -8.78
CA ALA A 137 -7.80 2.94 -9.87
C ALA A 137 -8.71 3.93 -10.62
N VAL A 138 -9.96 3.57 -10.88
CA VAL A 138 -10.94 4.46 -11.51
C VAL A 138 -11.21 5.69 -10.63
N VAL A 139 -11.38 5.51 -9.33
CA VAL A 139 -11.56 6.63 -8.39
C VAL A 139 -10.33 7.54 -8.40
N ASN A 140 -9.12 6.99 -8.40
CA ASN A 140 -7.89 7.78 -8.49
C ASN A 140 -7.85 8.59 -9.78
N ILE A 141 -8.06 7.97 -10.95
CA ILE A 141 -8.08 8.64 -12.27
C ILE A 141 -9.11 9.77 -12.33
N ILE A 142 -10.28 9.57 -11.73
CA ILE A 142 -11.33 10.60 -11.70
C ILE A 142 -10.91 11.74 -10.76
N LEU A 143 -10.37 11.45 -9.59
CA LEU A 143 -10.03 12.46 -8.60
C LEU A 143 -8.78 13.27 -8.96
N ASP A 144 -7.84 12.70 -9.73
CA ASP A 144 -6.62 13.38 -10.14
C ASP A 144 -6.89 14.76 -10.77
N PRO A 145 -7.69 14.90 -11.86
CA PRO A 145 -7.94 16.21 -12.46
C PRO A 145 -8.69 17.17 -11.54
N PHE A 146 -9.58 16.65 -10.67
CA PHE A 146 -10.31 17.50 -9.73
C PHE A 146 -9.41 18.08 -8.64
N LEU A 147 -8.49 17.29 -8.10
CA LEU A 147 -7.63 17.70 -7.00
C LEU A 147 -6.34 18.39 -7.47
N ILE A 148 -5.80 18.00 -8.63
CA ILE A 148 -4.58 18.62 -9.18
C ILE A 148 -4.90 20.00 -9.73
N TYR A 149 -5.93 20.14 -10.58
CA TYR A 149 -6.25 21.36 -11.30
C TYR A 149 -7.38 22.18 -10.65
N GLY A 150 -7.98 21.73 -9.55
CA GLY A 150 -9.04 22.43 -8.87
C GLY A 150 -10.37 22.52 -9.66
N TRP A 151 -10.72 21.49 -10.45
CA TRP A 151 -11.97 21.50 -11.19
C TRP A 151 -13.19 21.53 -10.25
N CYS A 152 -14.32 22.05 -10.73
CA CYS A 152 -15.56 22.22 -9.96
C CYS A 152 -15.47 23.17 -8.74
N GLY A 153 -14.50 24.10 -8.73
CA GLY A 153 -14.38 25.09 -7.64
C GLY A 153 -13.59 24.59 -6.42
N LEU A 154 -12.93 23.44 -6.55
CA LEU A 154 -11.97 22.97 -5.54
C LEU A 154 -10.66 23.78 -5.62
N PRO A 155 -9.91 23.90 -4.51
CA PRO A 155 -8.59 24.53 -4.55
C PRO A 155 -7.63 23.69 -5.41
N GLU A 156 -6.81 24.34 -6.20
CA GLU A 156 -5.73 23.73 -6.97
C GLU A 156 -4.64 23.26 -5.99
N LEU A 157 -4.55 21.94 -5.79
CA LEU A 157 -3.63 21.33 -4.82
C LEU A 157 -2.33 20.84 -5.48
N GLY A 158 -2.24 20.79 -6.81
CA GLY A 158 -1.06 20.32 -7.52
C GLY A 158 -0.61 18.93 -7.09
N VAL A 159 0.65 18.79 -6.69
CA VAL A 159 1.25 17.51 -6.25
C VAL A 159 0.57 16.93 -5.01
N ARG A 160 0.12 17.78 -4.08
CA ARG A 160 -0.68 17.33 -2.92
C ARG A 160 -2.01 16.71 -3.36
N GLY A 161 -2.63 17.25 -4.41
CA GLY A 161 -3.86 16.71 -5.00
C GLY A 161 -3.67 15.29 -5.53
N ALA A 162 -2.58 15.02 -6.24
CA ALA A 162 -2.22 13.70 -6.72
C ALA A 162 -2.00 12.70 -5.55
N ALA A 163 -1.37 13.14 -4.46
CA ALA A 163 -1.19 12.31 -3.26
C ALA A 163 -2.53 11.93 -2.64
N TRP A 164 -3.45 12.88 -2.48
CA TRP A 164 -4.79 12.63 -1.92
C TRP A 164 -5.62 11.72 -2.82
N ALA A 165 -5.61 11.94 -4.15
CA ALA A 165 -6.31 11.07 -5.08
C ALA A 165 -5.81 9.61 -5.00
N THR A 166 -4.49 9.43 -4.90
CA THR A 166 -3.87 8.12 -4.71
C THR A 166 -4.32 7.44 -3.41
N VAL A 167 -4.26 8.16 -2.29
CA VAL A 167 -4.66 7.62 -0.98
C VAL A 167 -6.15 7.27 -0.95
N ILE A 168 -7.01 8.12 -1.49
CA ILE A 168 -8.46 7.86 -1.56
C ILE A 168 -8.73 6.62 -2.42
N GLY A 169 -8.10 6.50 -3.60
CA GLY A 169 -8.23 5.32 -4.45
C GLY A 169 -7.79 4.03 -3.74
N GLN A 170 -6.69 4.07 -2.99
CA GLN A 170 -6.22 2.94 -2.17
C GLN A 170 -7.18 2.59 -1.04
N LEU A 171 -7.76 3.59 -0.37
CA LEU A 171 -8.77 3.37 0.68
C LEU A 171 -10.06 2.76 0.12
N VAL A 172 -10.49 3.16 -1.08
CA VAL A 172 -11.63 2.53 -1.77
C VAL A 172 -11.32 1.07 -2.10
N SER A 173 -10.13 0.78 -2.66
CA SER A 173 -9.72 -0.60 -2.92
C SER A 173 -9.69 -1.43 -1.65
N MET A 174 -9.15 -0.89 -0.55
CA MET A 174 -9.11 -1.54 0.76
C MET A 174 -10.51 -1.82 1.29
N GLY A 175 -11.41 -0.83 1.24
CA GLY A 175 -12.79 -0.95 1.72
C GLY A 175 -13.56 -2.03 0.96
N LEU A 176 -13.45 -2.05 -0.37
CA LEU A 176 -14.05 -3.09 -1.22
C LEU A 176 -13.40 -4.45 -0.99
N GLY A 177 -12.07 -4.52 -0.88
CA GLY A 177 -11.34 -5.75 -0.58
C GLY A 177 -11.77 -6.36 0.76
N LEU A 178 -11.90 -5.52 1.80
CA LEU A 178 -12.42 -5.93 3.10
C LEU A 178 -13.88 -6.39 3.01
N ALA A 179 -14.75 -5.66 2.33
CA ALA A 179 -16.15 -6.02 2.16
C ALA A 179 -16.28 -7.38 1.46
N PHE A 180 -15.56 -7.58 0.37
CA PHE A 180 -15.56 -8.88 -0.33
C PHE A 180 -14.96 -9.99 0.54
N HIS A 181 -13.91 -9.71 1.31
CA HIS A 181 -13.36 -10.67 2.25
C HIS A 181 -14.38 -11.09 3.31
N LEU A 182 -15.10 -10.16 3.92
CA LEU A 182 -16.08 -10.44 4.95
C LEU A 182 -17.33 -11.17 4.42
N HIS A 183 -17.80 -10.81 3.22
CA HIS A 183 -19.03 -11.38 2.66
C HIS A 183 -18.82 -12.69 1.90
N LEU A 184 -17.69 -12.85 1.24
CA LEU A 184 -17.47 -13.98 0.34
C LEU A 184 -16.59 -15.07 0.96
N ASN A 185 -15.62 -14.74 1.81
CA ASN A 185 -14.69 -15.71 2.39
C ASN A 185 -15.28 -16.40 3.64
N VAL A 186 -16.38 -17.11 3.45
CA VAL A 186 -17.07 -17.90 4.52
C VAL A 186 -16.14 -18.96 5.13
N GLU A 187 -15.11 -19.36 4.39
CA GLU A 187 -14.12 -20.37 4.81
C GLU A 187 -13.18 -19.88 5.89
N ILE A 188 -13.01 -18.56 5.97
CA ILE A 188 -12.08 -17.90 6.89
C ILE A 188 -12.87 -17.22 8.00
N LYS A 189 -12.67 -17.69 9.23
CA LYS A 189 -13.30 -17.08 10.41
C LYS A 189 -12.48 -15.89 10.90
N ASN A 190 -13.03 -14.69 10.73
CA ASN A 190 -12.44 -13.46 11.26
C ASN A 190 -12.72 -13.35 12.76
N ASN A 191 -11.90 -13.98 13.59
CA ASN A 191 -12.02 -13.89 15.04
C ASN A 191 -10.80 -13.13 15.61
N PHE A 192 -11.02 -12.20 16.51
CA PHE A 192 -9.95 -11.45 17.19
C PHE A 192 -8.89 -12.33 17.84
N CYS A 193 -9.22 -13.59 18.16
CA CYS A 193 -8.28 -14.56 18.70
C CYS A 193 -7.13 -14.90 17.74
N TYR A 194 -7.33 -14.75 16.42
CA TYR A 194 -6.34 -15.06 15.40
C TYR A 194 -5.37 -13.90 15.11
N PHE A 195 -5.63 -12.72 15.67
CA PHE A 195 -4.74 -11.56 15.59
C PHE A 195 -3.49 -11.66 16.50
N LYS A 196 -3.42 -12.68 17.39
CA LYS A 196 -2.23 -12.89 18.19
C LYS A 196 -1.05 -13.26 17.29
N PRO A 197 0.06 -12.49 17.32
CA PRO A 197 1.21 -12.76 16.49
C PRO A 197 1.82 -14.13 16.84
N ASP A 198 1.85 -15.02 15.85
CA ASP A 198 2.50 -16.31 15.95
C ASP A 198 3.80 -16.31 15.13
N ARG A 199 4.93 -16.48 15.83
CA ARG A 199 6.25 -16.42 15.22
C ARG A 199 6.42 -17.44 14.07
N ARG A 200 5.82 -18.63 14.17
CA ARG A 200 5.91 -19.65 13.12
C ARG A 200 5.19 -19.21 11.84
N THR A 201 4.00 -18.67 12.01
CA THR A 201 3.19 -18.15 10.90
C THR A 201 3.87 -16.95 10.24
N ILE A 202 4.38 -16.01 11.03
CA ILE A 202 5.09 -14.83 10.53
C ILE A 202 6.35 -15.22 9.76
N LEU A 203 7.16 -16.13 10.29
CA LEU A 203 8.34 -16.64 9.61
C LEU A 203 7.95 -17.39 8.31
N GLY A 204 6.84 -18.13 8.32
CA GLY A 204 6.31 -18.80 7.12
C GLY A 204 5.89 -17.80 6.03
N ILE A 205 5.26 -16.68 6.39
CA ILE A 205 4.89 -15.61 5.46
C ILE A 205 6.15 -14.98 4.85
N TYR A 206 7.13 -14.60 5.67
CA TYR A 206 8.33 -13.92 5.17
C TYR A 206 9.34 -14.86 4.50
N ALA A 207 9.35 -16.16 4.80
CA ALA A 207 10.19 -17.13 4.09
C ALA A 207 9.88 -17.13 2.57
N ILE A 208 8.61 -16.87 2.21
CA ILE A 208 8.17 -16.79 0.81
C ILE A 208 8.09 -15.34 0.36
N GLY A 209 7.65 -14.43 1.23
CA GLY A 209 7.43 -13.02 0.92
C GLY A 209 8.74 -12.23 0.73
N LEU A 210 9.81 -12.54 1.46
CA LEU A 210 11.06 -11.79 1.40
C LEU A 210 11.73 -11.84 0.01
N PRO A 211 11.86 -12.99 -0.66
CA PRO A 211 12.33 -13.02 -2.05
C PRO A 211 11.49 -12.16 -3.00
N ALA A 212 10.16 -12.13 -2.80
CA ALA A 212 9.28 -11.29 -3.61
C ALA A 212 9.46 -9.79 -3.35
N ILE A 213 9.76 -9.38 -2.09
CA ILE A 213 10.11 -7.99 -1.74
C ILE A 213 11.38 -7.59 -2.46
N ILE A 214 12.44 -8.40 -2.33
CA ILE A 214 13.75 -8.13 -2.94
C ILE A 214 13.62 -8.04 -4.45
N TRP A 215 12.95 -9.01 -5.07
CA TRP A 215 12.72 -9.01 -6.51
C TRP A 215 11.99 -7.75 -6.98
N ARG A 216 10.91 -7.37 -6.30
CA ARG A 216 10.11 -6.21 -6.67
C ARG A 216 10.85 -4.88 -6.51
N PHE A 217 11.75 -4.80 -5.53
CA PHE A 217 12.55 -3.60 -5.26
C PHE A 217 13.78 -3.50 -6.16
N CYS A 218 14.42 -4.63 -6.50
CA CYS A 218 15.65 -4.69 -7.29
C CYS A 218 15.40 -4.90 -8.79
N ALA A 219 14.20 -5.31 -9.22
CA ALA A 219 13.89 -5.47 -10.64
C ALA A 219 13.72 -4.09 -11.30
N PRO A 220 14.40 -3.84 -12.43
CA PRO A 220 14.33 -2.59 -13.17
C PRO A 220 12.92 -2.33 -13.75
#